data_5a4d0164422f33d5dc0948daafc59185
#
_entry.id   5a4d0164422f33d5dc0948daafc59185
#
_cell.length_a   1.000
_cell.length_b   1.000
_cell.length_c   1.000
_cell.angle_alpha   90.00
_cell.angle_beta   90.00
_cell.angle_gamma   90.00
#
_symmetry.space_group_name_H-M   'P 1'
#
loop_
_entity.id
_entity.type
_entity.pdbx_description
1 polymer ?
#
loop_
_entity_poly.entity_id
_entity_poly.type
_entity_poly.pdbx_seq_one_letter_code
_entity_poly.pdbx_strand_id
1 'polypeptide(L)'
;DVYKRQRHISVRFSRDMGELFARMVFNVLVRNTDDHARNHAFVRSGDGFRLAPLFDVVTQPGHGRHSLHIGPGVGEQRWEGELGRIGSLANALAGGRQWGLKLDGMHLLLERVQKVLANRRTYYAASGMDAAQMETVEQWLSPEIAPADRPRRHQRAAAPGVEQGSLF
;
A
#
# COMPACT_ATOMS: atom_id res chain seq x y z
N ASP A 1 7.10 -18.15 -1.81
CA ASP A 1 6.83 -16.95 -2.61
C ASP A 1 5.32 -16.77 -2.78
N VAL A 2 4.79 -15.62 -2.33
CA VAL A 2 3.36 -15.28 -2.32
C VAL A 2 2.75 -15.34 -3.73
N TYR A 3 3.47 -14.82 -4.73
CA TYR A 3 3.07 -14.84 -6.13
C TYR A 3 2.83 -16.27 -6.66
N LYS A 4 3.75 -17.19 -6.39
CA LYS A 4 3.62 -18.59 -6.84
C LYS A 4 2.40 -19.26 -6.22
N ARG A 5 2.17 -19.05 -4.92
CA ARG A 5 0.99 -19.59 -4.23
C ARG A 5 -0.30 -19.05 -4.83
N GLN A 6 -0.37 -17.74 -5.06
CA GLN A 6 -1.57 -17.09 -5.60
C GLN A 6 -1.96 -17.63 -6.96
N ARG A 7 -0.99 -17.92 -7.84
CA ARG A 7 -1.24 -18.51 -9.17
C ARG A 7 -2.00 -19.85 -9.12
N HIS A 8 -1.78 -20.63 -8.07
CA HIS A 8 -2.36 -21.98 -7.96
C HIS A 8 -3.69 -22.01 -7.21
N ILE A 9 -4.00 -21.05 -6.36
CA ILE A 9 -5.14 -21.14 -5.45
C ILE A 9 -6.17 -20.01 -5.62
N SER A 10 -5.80 -18.89 -6.25
CA SER A 10 -6.71 -17.75 -6.39
C SER A 10 -7.76 -18.01 -7.48
N VAL A 11 -9.02 -17.84 -7.12
CA VAL A 11 -10.17 -17.84 -8.06
C VAL A 11 -10.28 -16.54 -8.85
N ARG A 12 -9.51 -15.51 -8.49
CA ARG A 12 -9.49 -14.19 -9.14
C ARG A 12 -8.07 -13.73 -9.44
N PHE A 13 -7.28 -14.62 -10.00
CA PHE A 13 -5.83 -14.45 -10.15
C PHE A 13 -5.41 -13.05 -10.66
N SER A 14 -5.97 -12.56 -11.76
CA SER A 14 -5.58 -11.25 -12.31
C SER A 14 -5.87 -10.08 -11.36
N ARG A 15 -7.01 -10.14 -10.64
CA ARG A 15 -7.37 -9.12 -9.65
C ARG A 15 -6.44 -9.18 -8.44
N ASP A 16 -6.20 -10.36 -7.94
CA ASP A 16 -5.36 -10.57 -6.77
C ASP A 16 -3.89 -10.24 -7.06
N MET A 17 -3.45 -10.42 -8.30
CA MET A 17 -2.12 -9.99 -8.73
C MET A 17 -1.97 -8.47 -8.73
N GLY A 18 -2.98 -7.75 -9.24
CA GLY A 18 -3.02 -6.28 -9.14
C GLY A 18 -3.05 -5.81 -7.69
N GLU A 19 -3.84 -6.46 -6.84
CA GLU A 19 -3.91 -6.18 -5.41
C GLU A 19 -2.56 -6.43 -4.72
N LEU A 20 -1.89 -7.56 -5.00
CA LEU A 20 -0.58 -7.87 -4.44
C LEU A 20 0.48 -6.84 -4.86
N PHE A 21 0.46 -6.41 -6.13
CA PHE A 21 1.33 -5.35 -6.61
C PHE A 21 1.07 -4.02 -5.89
N ALA A 22 -0.20 -3.63 -5.74
CA ALA A 22 -0.55 -2.40 -5.03
C ALA A 22 -0.10 -2.43 -3.55
N ARG A 23 -0.20 -3.58 -2.88
CA ARG A 23 0.32 -3.78 -1.52
C ARG A 23 1.83 -3.66 -1.46
N MET A 24 2.55 -4.26 -2.40
CA MET A 24 4.00 -4.14 -2.50
C MET A 24 4.43 -2.68 -2.67
N VAL A 25 3.79 -1.93 -3.59
CA VAL A 25 4.02 -0.49 -3.77
C VAL A 25 3.71 0.28 -2.49
N PHE A 26 2.60 -0.02 -1.83
CA PHE A 26 2.23 0.61 -0.56
C PHE A 26 3.29 0.36 0.52
N ASN A 27 3.70 -0.89 0.73
CA ASN A 27 4.72 -1.25 1.71
C ASN A 27 6.08 -0.57 1.42
N VAL A 28 6.47 -0.42 0.15
CA VAL A 28 7.66 0.34 -0.25
C VAL A 28 7.52 1.81 0.15
N LEU A 29 6.39 2.42 -0.13
CA LEU A 29 6.17 3.85 0.11
C LEU A 29 6.06 4.18 1.61
N VAL A 30 5.37 3.35 2.38
CA VAL A 30 5.26 3.55 3.84
C VAL A 30 6.43 2.95 4.61
N ARG A 31 7.41 2.36 3.92
CA ARG A 31 8.57 1.66 4.52
C ARG A 31 8.17 0.58 5.54
N ASN A 32 7.17 -0.21 5.21
CA ASN A 32 6.92 -1.46 5.92
C ASN A 32 7.96 -2.49 5.47
N THR A 33 9.15 -2.46 6.06
CA THR A 33 10.26 -3.34 5.69
C THR A 33 10.13 -4.75 6.24
N ASP A 34 9.26 -4.95 7.23
CA ASP A 34 8.97 -6.27 7.81
C ASP A 34 7.84 -7.02 7.09
N ASP A 35 7.55 -6.64 5.85
CA ASP A 35 6.60 -7.34 5.00
C ASP A 35 7.14 -8.73 4.62
N HIS A 36 6.81 -9.74 5.42
CA HIS A 36 7.21 -11.12 5.19
C HIS A 36 6.03 -12.01 4.74
N ALA A 37 6.31 -13.21 4.26
CA ALA A 37 5.30 -14.10 3.67
C ALA A 37 4.13 -14.46 4.62
N ARG A 38 4.30 -14.37 5.93
CA ARG A 38 3.24 -14.62 6.94
C ARG A 38 2.25 -13.46 7.05
N ASN A 39 2.60 -12.25 6.56
CA ASN A 39 1.71 -11.09 6.49
C ASN A 39 0.79 -11.13 5.26
N HIS A 40 0.84 -12.22 4.49
CA HIS A 40 0.00 -12.47 3.33
C HIS A 40 -0.85 -13.72 3.57
N ALA A 41 -2.11 -13.52 3.90
CA ALA A 41 -3.06 -14.61 4.10
C ALA A 41 -4.04 -14.73 2.94
N PHE A 42 -4.70 -15.87 2.87
CA PHE A 42 -5.77 -16.15 1.93
C PHE A 42 -7.04 -16.52 2.71
N VAL A 43 -8.17 -16.02 2.25
CA VAL A 43 -9.47 -16.36 2.78
C VAL A 43 -10.26 -17.15 1.75
N ARG A 44 -11.06 -18.11 2.20
CA ARG A 44 -11.92 -18.89 1.34
C ARG A 44 -12.96 -17.99 0.64
N SER A 45 -13.17 -18.22 -0.65
CA SER A 45 -14.12 -17.47 -1.46
C SER A 45 -14.71 -18.40 -2.54
N GLY A 46 -15.91 -18.89 -2.32
CA GLY A 46 -16.51 -19.93 -3.17
C GLY A 46 -15.66 -21.21 -3.15
N ASP A 47 -15.35 -21.72 -4.32
CA ASP A 47 -14.59 -22.96 -4.50
C ASP A 47 -13.07 -22.80 -4.42
N GLY A 48 -12.58 -21.61 -4.08
CA GLY A 48 -11.15 -21.33 -3.97
C GLY A 48 -10.83 -20.29 -2.93
N PHE A 49 -9.76 -19.55 -3.18
CA PHE A 49 -9.22 -18.57 -2.24
C PHE A 49 -9.01 -17.22 -2.92
N ARG A 50 -8.99 -16.15 -2.14
CA ARG A 50 -8.58 -14.79 -2.51
C ARG A 50 -7.65 -14.23 -1.46
N LEU A 51 -6.93 -13.17 -1.77
CA LEU A 51 -6.13 -12.46 -0.76
C LEU A 51 -7.03 -11.97 0.39
N ALA A 52 -6.57 -12.20 1.62
CA ALA A 52 -7.16 -11.58 2.81
C ALA A 52 -6.98 -10.05 2.76
N PRO A 53 -7.73 -9.26 3.52
CA PRO A 53 -7.39 -7.86 3.75
C PRO A 53 -5.93 -7.69 4.20
N LEU A 54 -5.32 -6.56 3.87
CA LEU A 54 -3.97 -6.23 4.33
C LEU A 54 -3.96 -6.07 5.86
N PHE A 55 -2.95 -6.61 6.52
CA PHE A 55 -2.77 -6.55 7.98
C PHE A 55 -1.28 -6.47 8.31
N ASP A 56 -0.96 -6.13 9.56
CA ASP A 56 0.39 -6.05 10.10
C ASP A 56 1.30 -5.11 9.30
N VAL A 57 0.79 -3.93 9.00
CA VAL A 57 1.55 -2.89 8.29
C VAL A 57 2.10 -1.91 9.30
N VAL A 58 3.42 -1.90 9.47
CA VAL A 58 4.12 -1.03 10.39
C VAL A 58 5.21 -0.27 9.67
N THR A 59 5.14 1.06 9.70
CA THR A 59 6.23 1.90 9.18
C THR A 59 7.47 1.74 10.05
N GLN A 60 8.61 1.44 9.43
CA GLN A 60 9.88 1.23 10.11
C GLN A 60 10.81 2.45 9.92
N PRO A 61 11.48 2.92 10.98
CA PRO A 61 12.49 3.96 10.85
C PRO A 61 13.72 3.46 10.09
N GLY A 62 14.35 4.37 9.34
CA GLY A 62 15.60 4.06 8.63
C GLY A 62 15.40 3.53 7.20
N HIS A 63 16.50 3.09 6.59
CA HIS A 63 16.58 2.62 5.20
C HIS A 63 16.76 1.09 5.12
N GLY A 64 15.96 0.35 5.90
CA GLY A 64 16.01 -1.10 5.92
C GLY A 64 15.66 -1.75 4.58
N ARG A 65 16.15 -2.98 4.40
CA ARG A 65 15.75 -3.82 3.28
C ARG A 65 14.45 -4.54 3.61
N HIS A 66 13.61 -4.72 2.62
CA HIS A 66 12.37 -5.46 2.81
C HIS A 66 12.63 -6.96 3.08
N SER A 67 11.79 -7.57 3.90
CA SER A 67 11.84 -9.01 4.18
C SER A 67 11.50 -9.84 2.95
N LEU A 68 10.59 -9.36 2.08
CA LEU A 68 10.32 -9.95 0.77
C LEU A 68 11.14 -9.30 -0.34
N HIS A 69 11.34 -10.05 -1.40
CA HIS A 69 11.89 -9.51 -2.64
C HIS A 69 10.85 -8.61 -3.31
N ILE A 70 11.23 -7.36 -3.56
CA ILE A 70 10.42 -6.35 -4.25
C ILE A 70 10.51 -6.55 -5.76
N GLY A 71 11.69 -6.88 -6.27
CA GLY A 71 11.93 -7.10 -7.68
C GLY A 71 13.32 -7.69 -7.95
N PRO A 72 13.80 -7.63 -9.19
CA PRO A 72 15.09 -8.21 -9.57
C PRO A 72 16.31 -7.40 -9.10
N GLY A 73 16.11 -6.25 -8.50
CA GLY A 73 17.13 -5.23 -8.32
C GLY A 73 17.21 -4.27 -9.52
N VAL A 74 17.88 -3.14 -9.32
CA VAL A 74 18.08 -2.11 -10.35
C VAL A 74 19.58 -1.95 -10.62
N GLY A 75 19.96 -1.86 -11.90
CA GLY A 75 21.35 -1.72 -12.32
C GLY A 75 21.95 -3.00 -12.88
N GLU A 76 23.28 -3.02 -13.04
CA GLU A 76 24.03 -4.13 -13.67
C GLU A 76 24.07 -5.41 -12.81
N GLN A 77 23.90 -5.28 -11.50
CA GLN A 77 23.95 -6.38 -10.53
C GLN A 77 22.58 -7.00 -10.24
N ARG A 78 21.83 -7.31 -11.26
CA ARG A 78 20.40 -7.65 -11.21
C ARG A 78 19.99 -8.84 -10.33
N TRP A 79 20.85 -9.71 -9.91
CA TRP A 79 20.46 -11.00 -9.30
C TRP A 79 21.17 -11.33 -7.98
N GLU A 80 21.91 -10.39 -7.43
CA GLU A 80 22.43 -10.55 -6.08
C GLU A 80 21.29 -10.36 -5.08
N GLY A 81 21.00 -11.41 -4.32
CA GLY A 81 19.80 -11.57 -3.48
C GLY A 81 19.42 -10.40 -2.56
N GLU A 82 20.39 -9.56 -2.25
CA GLU A 82 20.23 -8.36 -1.44
C GLU A 82 19.60 -7.18 -2.21
N LEU A 83 19.91 -7.01 -3.50
CA LEU A 83 19.38 -5.90 -4.33
C LEU A 83 17.90 -6.07 -4.63
N GLY A 84 17.42 -7.30 -4.71
CA GLY A 84 15.99 -7.60 -4.88
C GLY A 84 15.12 -7.12 -3.71
N ARG A 85 15.70 -6.84 -2.56
CA ARG A 85 15.01 -6.38 -1.34
C ARG A 85 15.02 -4.86 -1.17
N ILE A 86 15.64 -4.11 -2.09
CA ILE A 86 15.63 -2.65 -2.05
C ILE A 86 14.23 -2.14 -2.34
N GLY A 87 13.65 -1.40 -1.39
CA GLY A 87 12.35 -0.76 -1.52
C GLY A 87 12.45 0.51 -2.36
N SER A 88 12.21 0.38 -3.67
CA SER A 88 12.06 1.52 -4.59
C SER A 88 10.94 1.24 -5.59
N LEU A 89 10.32 2.29 -6.10
CA LEU A 89 9.28 2.17 -7.14
C LEU A 89 9.83 1.54 -8.43
N ALA A 90 11.07 1.86 -8.80
CA ALA A 90 11.72 1.26 -9.96
C ALA A 90 11.85 -0.25 -9.81
N ASN A 91 12.26 -0.74 -8.64
CA ASN A 91 12.37 -2.17 -8.35
C ASN A 91 11.00 -2.84 -8.29
N ALA A 92 9.99 -2.18 -7.71
CA ALA A 92 8.62 -2.66 -7.68
C ALA A 92 8.02 -2.83 -9.08
N LEU A 93 8.20 -1.85 -9.97
CA LEU A 93 7.75 -1.93 -11.35
C LEU A 93 8.45 -3.07 -12.11
N ALA A 94 9.75 -3.25 -11.89
CA ALA A 94 10.49 -4.37 -12.47
C ALA A 94 9.98 -5.73 -11.96
N GLY A 95 9.66 -5.85 -10.67
CA GLY A 95 9.04 -7.02 -10.06
C GLY A 95 7.66 -7.33 -10.65
N GLY A 96 6.80 -6.32 -10.76
CA GLY A 96 5.47 -6.45 -11.35
C GLY A 96 5.50 -6.95 -12.80
N ARG A 97 6.50 -6.53 -13.60
CA ARG A 97 6.72 -7.07 -14.95
C ARG A 97 7.05 -8.56 -14.94
N GLN A 98 7.86 -9.01 -13.99
CA GLN A 98 8.16 -10.44 -13.84
C GLN A 98 6.91 -11.27 -13.48
N TRP A 99 5.92 -10.64 -12.83
CA TRP A 99 4.63 -11.26 -12.55
C TRP A 99 3.67 -11.23 -13.74
N GLY A 100 4.08 -10.67 -14.86
CA GLY A 100 3.29 -10.55 -16.09
C GLY A 100 2.29 -9.39 -16.07
N LEU A 101 2.43 -8.43 -15.16
CA LEU A 101 1.59 -7.23 -15.16
C LEU A 101 1.97 -6.29 -16.30
N LYS A 102 0.96 -5.69 -16.93
CA LYS A 102 1.14 -4.67 -17.97
C LYS A 102 1.54 -3.33 -17.34
N LEU A 103 2.43 -2.60 -18.01
CA LEU A 103 2.98 -1.34 -17.50
C LEU A 103 1.89 -0.31 -17.17
N ASP A 104 0.93 -0.12 -18.09
CA ASP A 104 -0.16 0.85 -17.89
C ASP A 104 -1.02 0.49 -16.66
N GLY A 105 -1.31 -0.80 -16.47
CA GLY A 105 -2.03 -1.27 -15.28
C GLY A 105 -1.27 -1.03 -13.99
N MET A 106 0.06 -1.21 -14.01
CA MET A 106 0.91 -0.92 -12.85
C MET A 106 0.96 0.57 -12.53
N HIS A 107 1.05 1.44 -13.55
CA HIS A 107 1.02 2.89 -13.35
C HIS A 107 -0.31 3.35 -12.76
N LEU A 108 -1.44 2.85 -13.25
CA LEU A 108 -2.75 3.15 -12.67
C LEU A 108 -2.86 2.73 -11.19
N LEU A 109 -2.31 1.57 -10.83
CA LEU A 109 -2.29 1.11 -9.44
C LEU A 109 -1.37 1.99 -8.59
N LEU A 110 -0.20 2.36 -9.10
CA LEU A 110 0.72 3.28 -8.43
C LEU A 110 0.06 4.63 -8.17
N GLU A 111 -0.58 5.24 -9.17
CA GLU A 111 -1.29 6.51 -9.03
C GLU A 111 -2.39 6.42 -7.97
N ARG A 112 -3.14 5.33 -7.92
CA ARG A 112 -4.16 5.10 -6.89
C ARG A 112 -3.57 5.04 -5.49
N VAL A 113 -2.47 4.33 -5.30
CA VAL A 113 -1.77 4.25 -4.01
C VAL A 113 -1.24 5.63 -3.61
N GLN A 114 -0.59 6.34 -4.53
CA GLN A 114 -0.09 7.71 -4.28
C GLN A 114 -1.22 8.68 -3.91
N LYS A 115 -2.36 8.61 -4.59
CA LYS A 115 -3.53 9.44 -4.29
C LYS A 115 -4.10 9.18 -2.89
N VAL A 116 -4.14 7.93 -2.44
CA VAL A 116 -4.55 7.60 -1.06
C VAL A 116 -3.52 8.16 -0.08
N LEU A 117 -2.23 7.95 -0.35
CA LEU A 117 -1.16 8.42 0.53
C LEU A 117 -1.02 9.95 0.56
N ALA A 118 -1.44 10.67 -0.48
CA ALA A 118 -1.52 12.14 -0.44
C ALA A 118 -2.45 12.65 0.67
N ASN A 119 -3.50 11.89 1.00
CA ASN A 119 -4.45 12.21 2.07
C ASN A 119 -4.08 11.62 3.45
N ARG A 120 -2.89 11.05 3.62
CA ARG A 120 -2.50 10.30 4.83
C ARG A 120 -2.64 11.09 6.13
N ARG A 121 -2.34 12.38 6.13
CA ARG A 121 -2.49 13.23 7.32
C ARG A 121 -3.94 13.34 7.81
N THR A 122 -4.90 13.32 6.89
CA THR A 122 -6.32 13.26 7.24
C THR A 122 -6.66 11.93 7.94
N TYR A 123 -6.11 10.82 7.46
CA TYR A 123 -6.29 9.51 8.09
C TYR A 123 -5.60 9.43 9.45
N TYR A 124 -4.40 9.98 9.59
CA TYR A 124 -3.69 10.06 10.86
C TYR A 124 -4.50 10.85 11.90
N ALA A 125 -5.01 12.03 11.52
CA ALA A 125 -5.85 12.84 12.40
C ALA A 125 -7.14 12.10 12.80
N ALA A 126 -7.79 11.42 11.87
CA ALA A 126 -8.98 10.62 12.13
C ALA A 126 -8.73 9.43 13.08
N SER A 127 -7.49 8.90 13.10
CA SER A 127 -7.08 7.85 14.03
C SER A 127 -6.60 8.36 15.39
N GLY A 128 -6.64 9.68 15.62
CA GLY A 128 -6.27 10.28 16.90
C GLY A 128 -4.80 10.62 17.07
N MET A 129 -3.99 10.54 15.99
CA MET A 129 -2.59 10.97 16.04
C MET A 129 -2.49 12.49 16.25
N ASP A 130 -1.61 12.91 17.14
CA ASP A 130 -1.26 14.31 17.31
C ASP A 130 -0.23 14.79 16.25
N ALA A 131 0.04 16.09 16.22
CA ALA A 131 0.95 16.68 15.25
C ALA A 131 2.40 16.16 15.37
N ALA A 132 2.89 15.91 16.58
CA ALA A 132 4.24 15.41 16.81
C ALA A 132 4.41 13.96 16.34
N GLN A 133 3.39 13.12 16.59
CA GLN A 133 3.33 11.76 16.09
C GLN A 133 3.30 11.73 14.55
N MET A 134 2.50 12.60 13.93
CA MET A 134 2.45 12.72 12.46
C MET A 134 3.81 13.10 11.89
N GLU A 135 4.47 14.11 12.44
CA GLU A 135 5.81 14.52 11.97
C GLU A 135 6.84 13.39 12.14
N THR A 136 6.77 12.64 13.21
CA THR A 136 7.65 11.48 13.43
C THR A 136 7.45 10.42 12.34
N VAL A 137 6.20 10.05 12.04
CA VAL A 137 5.91 9.06 11.00
C VAL A 137 6.31 9.57 9.61
N GLU A 138 6.05 10.85 9.30
CA GLU A 138 6.42 11.45 8.00
C GLU A 138 7.92 11.33 7.71
N GLN A 139 8.79 11.44 8.72
CA GLN A 139 10.24 11.27 8.56
C GLN A 139 10.65 9.84 8.18
N TRP A 140 9.80 8.87 8.48
CA TRP A 140 10.07 7.46 8.18
C TRP A 140 9.56 7.02 6.81
N LEU A 141 8.75 7.82 6.14
CA LEU A 141 8.20 7.47 4.83
C LEU A 141 9.27 7.50 3.72
N SER A 142 9.00 6.81 2.64
CA SER A 142 9.85 6.85 1.45
C SER A 142 9.87 8.25 0.84
N PRO A 143 11.04 8.75 0.37
CA PRO A 143 11.10 10.00 -0.37
C PRO A 143 10.37 9.94 -1.72
N GLU A 144 10.03 8.75 -2.20
CA GLU A 144 9.24 8.54 -3.43
C GLU A 144 7.72 8.72 -3.21
N ILE A 145 7.29 8.93 -1.96
CA ILE A 145 5.88 9.21 -1.66
C ILE A 145 5.54 10.64 -2.08
N ALA A 146 4.36 10.82 -2.68
CA ALA A 146 3.89 12.15 -3.02
C ALA A 146 3.69 13.02 -1.77
N PRO A 147 3.96 14.34 -1.83
CA PRO A 147 3.68 15.24 -0.72
C PRO A 147 2.24 15.08 -0.23
N ALA A 148 2.03 15.22 1.08
CA ALA A 148 0.68 15.17 1.64
C ALA A 148 -0.12 16.40 1.18
N ASP A 149 -1.35 16.18 0.77
CA ASP A 149 -2.29 17.27 0.56
C ASP A 149 -2.50 18.03 1.87
N ARG A 150 -2.65 19.35 1.78
CA ARG A 150 -3.07 20.12 2.95
C ARG A 150 -4.46 19.63 3.37
N PRO A 151 -4.68 19.34 4.68
CA PRO A 151 -6.00 18.90 5.13
C PRO A 151 -7.06 19.90 4.68
N ARG A 152 -8.03 19.42 3.91
CA ARG A 152 -9.20 20.25 3.57
C ARG A 152 -9.85 20.63 4.90
N ARG A 153 -9.96 21.92 5.20
CA ARG A 153 -10.78 22.38 6.32
C ARG A 153 -12.16 21.77 6.10
N HIS A 154 -12.56 20.85 6.97
CA HIS A 154 -13.93 20.36 6.97
C HIS A 154 -14.83 21.59 7.11
N GLN A 155 -15.53 21.98 6.04
CA GLN A 155 -16.74 22.76 6.18
C GLN A 155 -17.63 21.90 7.09
N ARG A 156 -17.87 22.39 8.31
CA ARG A 156 -18.88 21.81 9.20
C ARG A 156 -20.11 21.61 8.34
N ALA A 157 -20.50 20.37 8.10
CA ALA A 157 -21.82 20.07 7.58
C ALA A 157 -22.79 20.75 8.55
N ALA A 158 -23.54 21.74 8.05
CA ALA A 158 -24.62 22.33 8.79
C ALA A 158 -25.54 21.19 9.19
N ALA A 159 -25.77 21.03 10.48
CA ALA A 159 -26.73 20.07 10.99
C ALA A 159 -28.07 20.31 10.27
N PRO A 160 -28.73 19.28 9.72
CA PRO A 160 -30.05 19.44 9.16
C PRO A 160 -30.95 20.01 10.24
N GLY A 161 -31.54 21.19 9.97
CA GLY A 161 -32.48 21.82 10.86
C GLY A 161 -33.61 20.85 11.16
N VAL A 162 -33.84 20.63 12.45
CA VAL A 162 -35.06 19.95 12.94
C VAL A 162 -36.20 20.89 12.68
N GLU A 163 -36.97 20.64 11.63
CA GLU A 163 -38.30 21.26 11.47
C GLU A 163 -39.17 20.74 12.60
N GLN A 164 -39.46 21.63 13.55
CA GLN A 164 -40.53 21.42 14.52
C GLN A 164 -41.86 21.49 13.75
N GLY A 165 -42.36 20.33 13.38
CA GLY A 165 -43.73 20.19 12.93
C GLY A 165 -44.69 20.54 14.08
N SER A 166 -45.39 21.67 13.94
CA SER A 166 -46.52 22.04 14.76
C SER A 166 -47.66 21.07 14.54
N LEU A 167 -48.02 20.36 15.60
CA LEU A 167 -49.27 19.63 15.71
C LEU A 167 -50.37 20.63 16.10
N PHE A 168 -51.27 20.91 15.18
CA PHE A 168 -52.69 21.18 15.40
C PHE A 168 -53.49 20.64 14.22
#